data_73a7b0cb4209f833d133b65a4787b9ee
#
_entry.id   73a7b0cb4209f833d133b65a4787b9ee
#
_cell.length_a   1.000
_cell.length_b   1.000
_cell.length_c   1.000
_cell.angle_alpha   90.00
_cell.angle_beta   90.00
_cell.angle_gamma   90.00
#
_symmetry.space_group_name_H-M   'P 1'
#
loop_
_entity.id
_entity.type
_entity.pdbx_description
1 polymer ?
#
loop_
_entity_poly.entity_id
_entity_poly.type
_entity_poly.pdbx_seq_one_letter_code
_entity_poly.pdbx_strand_id
1 'polypeptide(L)'
;MGDCHPPLNQACFLYPPPIEAGDSPTELKEPRGGRYVESRAEDCPGAARAGARKRREKMMGKIYQGTLGLIGNTPLVEAVNLEKELKLEAKLLLKLEYFNPAGSVKDRIAKAMIEDAEEKGLLKEGSVIIEPTSGNTGIGLASIAAAKGYRIILTMPETMRVERRNILKAYGAELVLTEGAKGMKGAIAKAEELAAEIPGSFIPGQFVNPANPAVHKATTGPEIWNDTDGAVDIFVAGVGTGGTVTGTGEFLKEQKPEVKVVAVEPASSPVLSEGHGGPHKIQGIGAGFVPEVLNTKIYDEVFPVQNQDAFAAAKLLAKKEGVSVGISSGAALHAAVELAKRPENKGKVIVALLPDSGDRYYSTPLFTEA
;
A
#
# COMPACT_ATOMS: atom_id res chain seq x y z
N MET A 1 15.08 -59.41 18.22
CA MET A 1 16.17 -58.44 18.11
C MET A 1 15.50 -57.12 17.86
N GLY A 2 15.39 -56.35 18.91
CA GLY A 2 14.66 -55.10 18.89
C GLY A 2 15.60 -53.91 18.60
N ASP A 3 15.19 -53.03 17.74
CA ASP A 3 15.87 -51.74 17.52
C ASP A 3 15.07 -50.63 18.21
N CYS A 4 15.69 -50.08 19.25
CA CYS A 4 15.23 -48.92 19.97
C CYS A 4 15.59 -47.65 19.18
N HIS A 5 14.60 -46.86 18.81
CA HIS A 5 14.81 -45.45 18.43
C HIS A 5 14.68 -44.55 19.66
N PRO A 6 15.57 -43.54 19.83
CA PRO A 6 15.43 -42.60 20.93
C PRO A 6 14.39 -41.51 20.62
N PRO A 7 13.73 -40.93 21.65
CA PRO A 7 12.68 -39.94 21.47
C PRO A 7 13.25 -38.58 21.11
N LEU A 8 12.53 -37.85 20.24
CA LEU A 8 12.75 -36.48 19.83
C LEU A 8 12.67 -35.49 21.02
N ASN A 9 13.70 -34.73 21.22
CA ASN A 9 13.81 -33.64 22.21
C ASN A 9 12.77 -32.55 21.90
N GLN A 10 11.81 -32.39 22.84
CA GLN A 10 10.97 -31.19 22.91
C GLN A 10 11.82 -30.05 23.45
N ALA A 11 12.07 -29.04 22.62
CA ALA A 11 12.62 -27.77 23.06
C ALA A 11 11.54 -27.00 23.84
N CYS A 12 11.65 -27.03 25.17
CA CYS A 12 10.89 -26.15 26.05
C CYS A 12 11.37 -24.70 25.87
N PHE A 13 10.49 -23.83 25.39
CA PHE A 13 10.65 -22.39 25.55
C PHE A 13 10.44 -22.02 27.01
N LEU A 14 11.54 -21.73 27.72
CA LEU A 14 11.50 -21.20 29.09
C LEU A 14 11.16 -19.72 29.02
N TYR A 15 9.99 -19.34 29.51
CA TYR A 15 9.69 -17.98 29.92
C TYR A 15 10.51 -17.63 31.18
N PRO A 16 11.05 -16.41 31.29
CA PRO A 16 11.66 -15.98 32.54
C PRO A 16 10.59 -15.84 33.64
N PRO A 17 10.92 -16.14 34.92
CA PRO A 17 9.98 -16.04 36.01
C PRO A 17 9.61 -14.57 36.32
N PRO A 18 8.44 -14.33 36.93
CA PRO A 18 8.01 -12.99 37.31
C PRO A 18 8.94 -12.41 38.41
N ILE A 19 9.22 -11.11 38.27
CA ILE A 19 10.02 -10.35 39.24
C ILE A 19 9.14 -10.17 40.50
N GLU A 20 9.60 -10.71 41.64
CA GLU A 20 8.97 -10.50 42.94
C GLU A 20 9.17 -9.03 43.39
N ALA A 21 8.10 -8.44 43.88
CA ALA A 21 8.10 -7.15 44.50
C ALA A 21 8.76 -7.22 45.88
N GLY A 22 9.92 -6.59 46.04
CA GLY A 22 10.65 -6.46 47.29
C GLY A 22 10.80 -5.00 47.68
N ASP A 23 10.20 -4.69 48.81
CA ASP A 23 10.52 -3.73 49.84
C ASP A 23 10.67 -2.21 49.58
N SER A 24 10.02 -1.51 50.47
CA SER A 24 9.81 -0.09 50.72
C SER A 24 11.00 0.87 50.67
N PRO A 25 10.76 2.16 50.45
CA PRO A 25 11.78 3.17 50.24
C PRO A 25 12.39 3.69 51.54
N THR A 26 13.72 3.73 51.59
CA THR A 26 14.51 4.45 52.61
C THR A 26 14.48 5.94 52.30
N GLU A 27 14.17 6.69 53.37
CA GLU A 27 14.16 8.16 53.43
C GLU A 27 15.48 8.79 52.97
N LEU A 28 15.40 9.69 52.01
CA LEU A 28 16.49 10.62 51.68
C LEU A 28 16.22 11.98 52.28
N LYS A 29 17.14 12.40 53.19
CA LYS A 29 17.15 13.70 53.88
C LYS A 29 17.31 14.84 52.88
N GLU A 30 16.51 15.90 53.08
CA GLU A 30 16.62 17.18 52.40
C GLU A 30 17.91 17.95 52.77
N PRO A 31 18.58 18.63 51.85
CA PRO A 31 19.57 19.66 52.18
C PRO A 31 18.91 21.03 52.30
N ARG A 32 19.26 21.70 53.39
CA ARG A 32 18.78 23.04 53.77
C ARG A 32 19.34 24.15 52.89
N GLY A 33 18.47 25.08 52.50
CA GLY A 33 18.76 26.51 52.48
C GLY A 33 19.52 27.08 51.28
N GLY A 34 18.82 27.54 50.27
CA GLY A 34 19.26 28.58 49.36
C GLY A 34 18.12 29.53 49.05
N ARG A 35 18.27 30.82 49.46
CA ARG A 35 17.32 31.89 49.16
C ARG A 35 17.35 32.19 47.66
N TYR A 36 16.26 31.96 46.97
CA TYR A 36 16.05 32.47 45.62
C TYR A 36 15.29 33.80 45.71
N VAL A 37 15.87 34.81 45.07
CA VAL A 37 15.29 36.13 44.86
C VAL A 37 14.20 35.97 43.80
N GLU A 38 12.95 36.26 44.16
CA GLU A 38 11.82 36.36 43.21
C GLU A 38 11.98 37.62 42.36
N SER A 39 12.26 37.43 41.06
CA SER A 39 12.01 38.45 40.06
C SER A 39 10.60 38.26 39.53
N ARG A 40 9.72 39.23 39.84
CA ARG A 40 8.35 39.32 39.29
C ARG A 40 8.45 39.54 37.77
N ALA A 41 8.09 38.51 36.98
CA ALA A 41 7.70 38.66 35.58
C ALA A 41 6.16 38.71 35.55
N GLU A 42 5.62 39.81 35.07
CA GLU A 42 4.18 40.01 34.90
C GLU A 42 3.62 38.95 33.90
N ASP A 43 2.72 38.10 34.41
CA ASP A 43 2.05 37.05 33.68
C ASP A 43 1.05 37.62 32.66
N CYS A 44 1.33 37.39 31.34
CA CYS A 44 0.32 37.40 30.30
C CYS A 44 -0.38 36.04 30.23
N PRO A 45 -1.66 35.90 30.65
CA PRO A 45 -2.32 34.60 30.79
C PRO A 45 -2.58 33.84 29.46
N GLY A 46 -2.41 34.51 28.33
CA GLY A 46 -2.68 33.92 26.99
C GLY A 46 -1.54 33.07 26.42
N ALA A 47 -0.29 33.47 26.62
CA ALA A 47 0.88 32.80 26.03
C ALA A 47 1.23 31.47 26.74
N ALA A 48 1.05 31.43 28.08
CA ALA A 48 1.31 30.19 28.84
C ALA A 48 0.32 29.07 28.54
N ARG A 49 -0.95 29.40 28.27
CA ARG A 49 -1.99 28.42 27.91
C ARG A 49 -1.79 27.86 26.51
N ALA A 50 -1.34 28.66 25.54
CA ALA A 50 -1.03 28.22 24.19
C ALA A 50 0.22 27.32 24.13
N GLY A 51 1.25 27.64 24.91
CA GLY A 51 2.46 26.84 25.05
C GLY A 51 2.22 25.49 25.75
N ALA A 52 1.39 25.48 26.79
CA ALA A 52 0.99 24.26 27.49
C ALA A 52 0.10 23.36 26.63
N ARG A 53 -0.82 23.94 25.84
CA ARG A 53 -1.65 23.19 24.88
C ARG A 53 -0.80 22.54 23.78
N LYS A 54 0.14 23.26 23.14
CA LYS A 54 1.09 22.72 22.16
C LYS A 54 2.02 21.64 22.78
N ARG A 55 2.48 21.80 24.04
CA ARG A 55 3.26 20.76 24.73
C ARG A 55 2.42 19.53 25.06
N ARG A 56 1.15 19.70 25.44
CA ARG A 56 0.22 18.61 25.72
C ARG A 56 -0.16 17.84 24.45
N GLU A 57 -0.35 18.53 23.32
CA GLU A 57 -0.56 17.91 22.00
C GLU A 57 0.68 17.12 21.52
N LYS A 58 1.90 17.56 21.91
CA LYS A 58 3.15 16.84 21.59
C LYS A 58 3.44 15.64 22.52
N MET A 59 2.76 15.54 23.68
CA MET A 59 2.93 14.45 24.65
C MET A 59 1.78 13.43 24.66
N MET A 60 0.68 13.68 23.97
CA MET A 60 -0.34 12.65 23.78
C MET A 60 0.12 11.71 22.67
N GLY A 61 0.38 10.47 23.01
CA GLY A 61 0.65 9.41 22.04
C GLY A 61 -0.44 9.42 20.95
N LYS A 62 -0.03 9.20 19.69
CA LYS A 62 -0.95 9.21 18.54
C LYS A 62 -1.81 7.94 18.56
N ILE A 63 -2.94 7.99 19.26
CA ILE A 63 -3.92 6.91 19.30
C ILE A 63 -4.92 7.14 18.17
N TYR A 64 -4.98 6.20 17.21
CA TYR A 64 -5.94 6.24 16.12
C TYR A 64 -7.29 5.67 16.57
N GLN A 65 -8.38 6.35 16.21
CA GLN A 65 -9.73 5.84 16.42
C GLN A 65 -10.14 4.98 15.23
N GLY A 66 -9.82 3.68 15.31
CA GLY A 66 -10.07 2.72 14.24
C GLY A 66 -8.99 2.66 13.16
N THR A 67 -9.08 1.63 12.32
CA THR A 67 -8.06 1.32 11.31
C THR A 67 -8.08 2.26 10.11
N LEU A 68 -9.20 2.92 9.83
CA LEU A 68 -9.34 3.83 8.68
C LEU A 68 -8.38 5.02 8.74
N GLY A 69 -8.02 5.47 9.95
CA GLY A 69 -7.05 6.54 10.18
C GLY A 69 -5.60 6.15 9.91
N LEU A 70 -5.31 4.85 9.72
CA LEU A 70 -3.98 4.33 9.40
C LEU A 70 -3.69 4.30 7.91
N ILE A 71 -4.71 4.47 7.05
CA ILE A 71 -4.55 4.40 5.60
C ILE A 71 -3.85 5.65 5.11
N GLY A 72 -2.81 5.45 4.30
CA GLY A 72 -1.95 6.52 3.82
C GLY A 72 -0.78 6.81 4.78
N ASN A 73 -0.09 7.92 4.55
CA ASN A 73 1.15 8.29 5.25
C ASN A 73 2.15 7.12 5.31
N THR A 74 2.25 6.40 4.21
CA THR A 74 3.17 5.26 4.09
C THR A 74 4.61 5.76 4.00
N PRO A 75 5.59 4.99 4.50
CA PRO A 75 6.98 5.44 4.52
C PRO A 75 7.59 5.53 3.13
N LEU A 76 8.49 6.49 2.97
CA LEU A 76 9.42 6.61 1.86
C LEU A 76 10.82 6.21 2.36
N VAL A 77 11.46 5.25 1.68
CA VAL A 77 12.74 4.65 2.11
C VAL A 77 13.78 4.79 1.00
N GLU A 78 14.98 5.25 1.31
CA GLU A 78 16.11 5.28 0.39
C GLU A 78 16.74 3.88 0.26
N ALA A 79 16.93 3.41 -0.96
CA ALA A 79 17.50 2.08 -1.25
C ALA A 79 19.03 2.11 -1.24
N VAL A 80 19.62 2.48 -0.11
CA VAL A 80 21.06 2.78 0.04
C VAL A 80 21.97 1.61 -0.36
N ASN A 81 21.57 0.38 -0.01
CA ASN A 81 22.38 -0.80 -0.36
C ASN A 81 22.29 -1.13 -1.85
N LEU A 82 21.12 -0.94 -2.47
CA LEU A 82 20.95 -1.11 -3.91
C LEU A 82 21.72 -0.04 -4.70
N GLU A 83 21.64 1.21 -4.29
CA GLU A 83 22.39 2.31 -4.91
C GLU A 83 23.89 2.00 -4.92
N LYS A 84 24.43 1.57 -3.77
CA LYS A 84 25.84 1.18 -3.62
C LYS A 84 26.21 -0.05 -4.45
N GLU A 85 25.39 -1.12 -4.38
CA GLU A 85 25.64 -2.38 -5.10
C GLU A 85 25.65 -2.17 -6.61
N LEU A 86 24.69 -1.42 -7.11
CA LEU A 86 24.48 -1.17 -8.55
C LEU A 86 25.23 0.07 -9.04
N LYS A 87 25.96 0.77 -8.13
CA LYS A 87 26.71 2.02 -8.41
C LYS A 87 25.83 3.08 -9.09
N LEU A 88 24.61 3.25 -8.58
CA LEU A 88 23.68 4.24 -9.11
C LEU A 88 24.17 5.64 -8.74
N GLU A 89 24.09 6.55 -9.69
CA GLU A 89 24.42 7.96 -9.48
C GLU A 89 23.14 8.81 -9.25
N ALA A 90 21.95 8.21 -9.34
CA ALA A 90 20.68 8.78 -8.95
C ALA A 90 20.28 8.26 -7.56
N LYS A 91 19.49 9.05 -6.82
CA LYS A 91 18.88 8.63 -5.55
C LYS A 91 17.62 7.82 -5.85
N LEU A 92 17.50 6.62 -5.26
CA LEU A 92 16.38 5.72 -5.45
C LEU A 92 15.54 5.61 -4.16
N LEU A 93 14.34 6.14 -4.19
CA LEU A 93 13.40 6.16 -3.08
C LEU A 93 12.22 5.20 -3.35
N LEU A 94 11.82 4.47 -2.32
CA LEU A 94 10.79 3.44 -2.37
C LEU A 94 9.59 3.84 -1.52
N LYS A 95 8.43 4.08 -2.14
CA LYS A 95 7.16 4.34 -1.44
C LYS A 95 6.51 3.00 -1.08
N LEU A 96 6.53 2.63 0.20
CA LEU A 96 6.16 1.29 0.66
C LEU A 96 4.67 1.23 1.02
N GLU A 97 3.82 0.92 0.06
CA GLU A 97 2.36 0.91 0.22
C GLU A 97 1.81 -0.28 1.01
N TYR A 98 2.62 -1.29 1.30
CA TYR A 98 2.20 -2.39 2.17
C TYR A 98 2.07 -2.01 3.65
N PHE A 99 2.51 -0.82 4.05
CA PHE A 99 2.25 -0.28 5.38
C PHE A 99 0.79 0.16 5.61
N ASN A 100 -0.02 0.22 4.57
CA ASN A 100 -1.47 0.34 4.76
C ASN A 100 -2.03 -0.88 5.54
N PRO A 101 -3.10 -0.72 6.35
CA PRO A 101 -3.60 -1.76 7.28
C PRO A 101 -3.96 -3.09 6.62
N ALA A 102 -4.59 -3.06 5.44
CA ALA A 102 -4.87 -4.27 4.67
C ALA A 102 -3.73 -4.65 3.72
N GLY A 103 -2.56 -3.99 3.83
CA GLY A 103 -1.27 -4.36 3.25
C GLY A 103 -1.09 -4.01 1.78
N SER A 104 -1.77 -3.01 1.23
CA SER A 104 -1.51 -2.56 -0.14
C SER A 104 -1.98 -1.14 -0.44
N VAL A 105 -1.52 -0.61 -1.57
CA VAL A 105 -1.98 0.66 -2.15
C VAL A 105 -3.49 0.71 -2.37
N LYS A 106 -4.16 -0.44 -2.48
CA LYS A 106 -5.60 -0.52 -2.75
C LYS A 106 -6.46 -0.13 -1.57
N ASP A 107 -5.91 -0.09 -0.37
CA ASP A 107 -6.60 0.41 0.82
C ASP A 107 -7.04 1.86 0.63
N ARG A 108 -6.22 2.67 -0.05
CA ARG A 108 -6.52 4.08 -0.36
C ARG A 108 -7.77 4.20 -1.23
N ILE A 109 -7.80 3.49 -2.35
CA ILE A 109 -8.93 3.57 -3.28
C ILE A 109 -10.18 2.90 -2.71
N ALA A 110 -10.04 1.82 -1.93
CA ALA A 110 -11.16 1.16 -1.28
C ALA A 110 -11.87 2.12 -0.31
N LYS A 111 -11.10 2.82 0.53
CA LYS A 111 -11.64 3.85 1.42
C LYS A 111 -12.30 4.96 0.64
N ALA A 112 -11.62 5.53 -0.35
CA ALA A 112 -12.11 6.68 -1.10
C ALA A 112 -13.40 6.38 -1.88
N MET A 113 -13.49 5.22 -2.55
CA MET A 113 -14.69 4.85 -3.30
C MET A 113 -15.90 4.61 -2.39
N ILE A 114 -15.69 4.06 -1.19
CA ILE A 114 -16.76 3.88 -0.21
C ILE A 114 -17.19 5.22 0.38
N GLU A 115 -16.26 6.07 0.80
CA GLU A 115 -16.57 7.39 1.38
C GLU A 115 -17.25 8.32 0.35
N ASP A 116 -16.80 8.33 -0.90
CA ASP A 116 -17.43 9.06 -2.00
C ASP A 116 -18.87 8.60 -2.25
N ALA A 117 -19.11 7.28 -2.17
CA ALA A 117 -20.45 6.72 -2.32
C ALA A 117 -21.37 7.06 -1.14
N GLU A 118 -20.84 7.12 0.08
CA GLU A 118 -21.57 7.60 1.27
C GLU A 118 -21.96 9.07 1.13
N GLU A 119 -21.01 9.92 0.75
CA GLU A 119 -21.25 11.37 0.54
C GLU A 119 -22.31 11.64 -0.53
N LYS A 120 -22.30 10.85 -1.61
CA LYS A 120 -23.29 10.92 -2.69
C LYS A 120 -24.63 10.25 -2.34
N GLY A 121 -24.74 9.60 -1.18
CA GLY A 121 -25.94 8.87 -0.77
C GLY A 121 -26.23 7.61 -1.59
N LEU A 122 -25.22 7.09 -2.32
CA LEU A 122 -25.29 5.83 -3.08
C LEU A 122 -25.09 4.62 -2.15
N LEU A 123 -24.36 4.80 -1.06
CA LEU A 123 -24.12 3.79 -0.04
C LEU A 123 -24.68 4.29 1.30
N LYS A 124 -25.54 3.50 1.94
CA LYS A 124 -26.25 3.83 3.19
C LYS A 124 -26.16 2.65 4.15
N GLU A 125 -26.55 2.86 5.39
CA GLU A 125 -26.70 1.76 6.36
C GLU A 125 -27.62 0.66 5.77
N GLY A 126 -27.15 -0.58 5.86
CA GLY A 126 -27.81 -1.75 5.27
C GLY A 126 -27.54 -1.98 3.78
N SER A 127 -26.87 -1.08 3.09
CA SER A 127 -26.44 -1.30 1.69
C SER A 127 -25.45 -2.44 1.59
N VAL A 128 -25.38 -3.05 0.39
CA VAL A 128 -24.45 -4.15 0.09
C VAL A 128 -23.43 -3.68 -0.94
N ILE A 129 -22.15 -3.86 -0.64
CA ILE A 129 -21.07 -3.61 -1.59
C ILE A 129 -20.84 -4.86 -2.42
N ILE A 130 -20.78 -4.72 -3.75
CA ILE A 130 -20.52 -5.84 -4.67
C ILE A 130 -19.35 -5.44 -5.58
N GLU A 131 -18.29 -6.25 -5.67
CA GLU A 131 -17.16 -5.94 -6.57
C GLU A 131 -16.64 -7.20 -7.23
N PRO A 132 -16.46 -7.19 -8.57
CA PRO A 132 -15.82 -8.29 -9.29
C PRO A 132 -14.30 -8.16 -9.17
N THR A 133 -13.72 -8.78 -8.14
CA THR A 133 -12.28 -8.70 -7.92
C THR A 133 -11.77 -9.85 -7.07
N SER A 134 -10.56 -10.26 -7.37
CA SER A 134 -9.84 -11.32 -6.65
C SER A 134 -8.49 -10.83 -6.10
N GLY A 135 -8.19 -9.55 -6.30
CA GLY A 135 -6.91 -8.94 -5.96
C GLY A 135 -6.94 -8.09 -4.68
N ASN A 136 -5.94 -7.23 -4.60
CA ASN A 136 -5.76 -6.32 -3.47
C ASN A 136 -6.95 -5.37 -3.27
N THR A 137 -7.66 -5.00 -4.33
CA THR A 137 -8.87 -4.17 -4.22
C THR A 137 -9.95 -4.86 -3.39
N GLY A 138 -10.19 -6.17 -3.63
CA GLY A 138 -11.14 -6.94 -2.82
C GLY A 138 -10.74 -7.00 -1.35
N ILE A 139 -9.44 -7.15 -1.07
CA ILE A 139 -8.92 -7.16 0.31
C ILE A 139 -9.14 -5.78 0.96
N GLY A 140 -8.79 -4.70 0.27
CA GLY A 140 -9.02 -3.34 0.75
C GLY A 140 -10.50 -3.07 1.01
N LEU A 141 -11.38 -3.37 0.04
CA LEU A 141 -12.83 -3.18 0.19
C LEU A 141 -13.41 -4.02 1.35
N ALA A 142 -12.99 -5.28 1.48
CA ALA A 142 -13.44 -6.13 2.60
C ALA A 142 -13.00 -5.59 3.97
N SER A 143 -11.77 -5.09 4.06
CA SER A 143 -11.25 -4.45 5.29
C SER A 143 -12.05 -3.19 5.65
N ILE A 144 -12.33 -2.32 4.67
CA ILE A 144 -13.10 -1.09 4.90
C ILE A 144 -14.56 -1.43 5.25
N ALA A 145 -15.17 -2.39 4.53
CA ALA A 145 -16.53 -2.85 4.80
C ALA A 145 -16.66 -3.39 6.24
N ALA A 146 -15.70 -4.20 6.68
CA ALA A 146 -15.66 -4.70 8.06
C ALA A 146 -15.55 -3.55 9.08
N ALA A 147 -14.68 -2.56 8.83
CA ALA A 147 -14.48 -1.42 9.72
C ALA A 147 -15.70 -0.48 9.79
N LYS A 148 -16.49 -0.39 8.72
CA LYS A 148 -17.70 0.46 8.62
C LYS A 148 -19.01 -0.29 8.86
N GLY A 149 -18.98 -1.62 9.00
CA GLY A 149 -20.17 -2.44 9.23
C GLY A 149 -21.00 -2.72 7.97
N TYR A 150 -20.41 -2.64 6.78
CA TYR A 150 -21.11 -2.99 5.53
C TYR A 150 -21.00 -4.48 5.21
N ARG A 151 -22.09 -5.01 4.66
CA ARG A 151 -22.08 -6.30 3.96
C ARG A 151 -21.34 -6.15 2.64
N ILE A 152 -20.47 -7.12 2.31
CA ILE A 152 -19.74 -7.12 1.05
C ILE A 152 -19.77 -8.49 0.37
N ILE A 153 -20.04 -8.50 -0.92
CA ILE A 153 -20.04 -9.68 -1.80
C ILE A 153 -18.95 -9.48 -2.86
N LEU A 154 -18.02 -10.42 -2.95
CA LEU A 154 -16.96 -10.40 -3.95
C LEU A 154 -17.13 -11.54 -4.93
N THR A 155 -17.23 -11.22 -6.21
CA THR A 155 -17.32 -12.21 -7.28
C THR A 155 -15.96 -12.47 -7.90
N MET A 156 -15.62 -13.74 -8.12
CA MET A 156 -14.31 -14.12 -8.68
C MET A 156 -14.36 -15.51 -9.29
N PRO A 157 -13.47 -15.81 -10.26
CA PRO A 157 -13.35 -17.17 -10.80
C PRO A 157 -12.94 -18.18 -9.73
N GLU A 158 -13.49 -19.38 -9.78
CA GLU A 158 -13.15 -20.51 -8.88
C GLU A 158 -11.67 -20.93 -8.93
N THR A 159 -10.97 -20.58 -10.01
CA THR A 159 -9.52 -20.79 -10.16
C THR A 159 -8.67 -19.88 -9.27
N MET A 160 -9.30 -18.94 -8.55
CA MET A 160 -8.60 -18.06 -7.64
C MET A 160 -8.00 -18.82 -6.46
N ARG A 161 -6.77 -18.46 -6.07
CA ARG A 161 -6.00 -19.12 -5.01
C ARG A 161 -6.74 -19.12 -3.67
N VAL A 162 -6.60 -20.24 -2.96
CA VAL A 162 -7.28 -20.45 -1.67
C VAL A 162 -6.85 -19.43 -0.63
N GLU A 163 -5.57 -19.05 -0.59
CA GLU A 163 -5.03 -18.08 0.37
C GLU A 163 -5.74 -16.72 0.24
N ARG A 164 -5.98 -16.26 -1.00
CA ARG A 164 -6.72 -15.02 -1.24
C ARG A 164 -8.17 -15.11 -0.79
N ARG A 165 -8.83 -16.25 -1.07
CA ARG A 165 -10.20 -16.50 -0.60
C ARG A 165 -10.29 -16.50 0.93
N ASN A 166 -9.29 -17.08 1.59
CA ASN A 166 -9.25 -17.15 3.05
C ASN A 166 -9.08 -15.78 3.70
N ILE A 167 -8.21 -14.90 3.15
CA ILE A 167 -8.06 -13.51 3.64
C ILE A 167 -9.38 -12.76 3.52
N LEU A 168 -10.07 -12.85 2.38
CA LEU A 168 -11.35 -12.18 2.16
C LEU A 168 -12.43 -12.66 3.15
N LYS A 169 -12.52 -13.98 3.36
CA LYS A 169 -13.42 -14.57 4.36
C LYS A 169 -13.10 -14.13 5.79
N ALA A 170 -11.82 -13.97 6.12
CA ALA A 170 -11.39 -13.48 7.43
C ALA A 170 -11.87 -12.05 7.72
N TYR A 171 -12.03 -11.22 6.70
CA TYR A 171 -12.68 -9.90 6.81
C TYR A 171 -14.22 -9.97 6.78
N GLY A 172 -14.83 -11.16 6.69
CA GLY A 172 -16.28 -11.32 6.66
C GLY A 172 -16.92 -11.15 5.28
N ALA A 173 -16.11 -11.11 4.20
CA ALA A 173 -16.66 -11.00 2.84
C ALA A 173 -17.35 -12.30 2.40
N GLU A 174 -18.50 -12.18 1.76
CA GLU A 174 -19.18 -13.26 1.05
C GLU A 174 -18.51 -13.43 -0.33
N LEU A 175 -18.18 -14.69 -0.66
CA LEU A 175 -17.53 -15.00 -1.93
C LEU A 175 -18.50 -15.75 -2.85
N VAL A 176 -18.71 -15.20 -4.04
CA VAL A 176 -19.45 -15.85 -5.12
C VAL A 176 -18.45 -16.29 -6.18
N LEU A 177 -18.23 -17.59 -6.27
CA LEU A 177 -17.31 -18.18 -7.24
C LEU A 177 -18.03 -18.41 -8.57
N THR A 178 -17.39 -17.97 -9.65
CA THR A 178 -17.87 -18.15 -11.02
C THR A 178 -17.05 -19.21 -11.76
N GLU A 179 -17.60 -19.73 -12.82
CA GLU A 179 -16.93 -20.73 -13.67
C GLU A 179 -15.56 -20.24 -14.14
N GLY A 180 -14.52 -21.05 -13.89
CA GLY A 180 -13.13 -20.69 -14.17
C GLY A 180 -12.86 -20.35 -15.64
N ALA A 181 -13.51 -21.06 -16.56
CA ALA A 181 -13.38 -20.84 -18.00
C ALA A 181 -13.83 -19.43 -18.46
N LYS A 182 -14.77 -18.81 -17.74
CA LYS A 182 -15.25 -17.43 -18.03
C LYS A 182 -14.32 -16.34 -17.49
N GLY A 183 -13.34 -16.69 -16.67
CA GLY A 183 -12.39 -15.73 -16.09
C GLY A 183 -13.06 -14.53 -15.42
N MET A 184 -12.40 -13.38 -15.48
CA MET A 184 -12.96 -12.13 -14.87
C MET A 184 -14.23 -11.63 -15.57
N LYS A 185 -14.44 -11.94 -16.86
CA LYS A 185 -15.70 -11.59 -17.53
C LYS A 185 -16.92 -12.25 -16.87
N GLY A 186 -16.77 -13.53 -16.45
CA GLY A 186 -17.82 -14.22 -15.69
C GLY A 186 -18.07 -13.62 -14.32
N ALA A 187 -17.01 -13.17 -13.64
CA ALA A 187 -17.12 -12.51 -12.35
C ALA A 187 -17.85 -11.15 -12.46
N ILE A 188 -17.54 -10.37 -13.50
CA ILE A 188 -18.19 -9.07 -13.77
C ILE A 188 -19.67 -9.29 -14.02
N ALA A 189 -20.04 -10.17 -14.94
CA ALA A 189 -21.46 -10.46 -15.24
C ALA A 189 -22.23 -10.91 -13.98
N LYS A 190 -21.59 -11.71 -13.11
CA LYS A 190 -22.25 -12.14 -11.86
C LYS A 190 -22.38 -11.02 -10.84
N ALA A 191 -21.45 -10.07 -10.80
CA ALA A 191 -21.58 -8.89 -9.95
C ALA A 191 -22.74 -8.00 -10.40
N GLU A 192 -22.91 -7.80 -11.72
CA GLU A 192 -23.99 -7.03 -12.31
C GLU A 192 -25.36 -7.71 -12.06
N GLU A 193 -25.44 -9.04 -12.21
CA GLU A 193 -26.62 -9.84 -11.89
C GLU A 193 -27.03 -9.64 -10.42
N LEU A 194 -26.10 -9.81 -9.49
CA LEU A 194 -26.36 -9.64 -8.06
C LEU A 194 -26.75 -8.20 -7.71
N ALA A 195 -26.16 -7.21 -8.37
CA ALA A 195 -26.52 -5.81 -8.16
C ALA A 195 -27.96 -5.50 -8.64
N ALA A 196 -28.40 -6.15 -9.69
CA ALA A 196 -29.80 -6.03 -10.16
C ALA A 196 -30.80 -6.72 -9.21
N GLU A 197 -30.39 -7.82 -8.57
CA GLU A 197 -31.23 -8.60 -7.65
C GLU A 197 -31.29 -8.01 -6.23
N ILE A 198 -30.24 -7.30 -5.79
CA ILE A 198 -30.11 -6.80 -4.40
C ILE A 198 -30.36 -5.29 -4.38
N PRO A 199 -31.56 -4.82 -3.95
CA PRO A 199 -31.86 -3.40 -3.86
C PRO A 199 -30.90 -2.66 -2.92
N GLY A 200 -30.45 -1.47 -3.34
CA GLY A 200 -29.51 -0.66 -2.56
C GLY A 200 -28.07 -1.18 -2.53
N SER A 201 -27.73 -2.10 -3.42
CA SER A 201 -26.36 -2.52 -3.64
C SER A 201 -25.56 -1.45 -4.40
N PHE A 202 -24.25 -1.46 -4.21
CA PHE A 202 -23.29 -0.54 -4.83
C PHE A 202 -22.08 -1.29 -5.37
N ILE A 203 -21.73 -1.03 -6.63
CA ILE A 203 -20.50 -1.53 -7.26
C ILE A 203 -19.48 -0.38 -7.28
N PRO A 204 -18.37 -0.45 -6.52
CA PRO A 204 -17.32 0.57 -6.50
C PRO A 204 -16.71 0.87 -7.87
N GLY A 205 -16.43 -0.16 -8.67
CA GLY A 205 -16.01 0.02 -10.07
C GLY A 205 -14.61 0.64 -10.21
N GLN A 206 -13.57 0.00 -9.69
CA GLN A 206 -12.21 0.54 -9.59
C GLN A 206 -11.60 1.07 -10.90
N PHE A 207 -12.05 0.60 -12.07
CA PHE A 207 -11.52 0.98 -13.39
C PHE A 207 -12.19 2.22 -13.99
N VAL A 208 -13.34 2.63 -13.45
CA VAL A 208 -14.17 3.73 -13.96
C VAL A 208 -14.47 4.81 -12.91
N ASN A 209 -14.27 4.50 -11.62
CA ASN A 209 -14.63 5.40 -10.53
C ASN A 209 -13.57 6.52 -10.34
N PRO A 210 -13.96 7.81 -10.49
CA PRO A 210 -13.03 8.93 -10.37
C PRO A 210 -12.46 9.12 -8.96
N ALA A 211 -13.08 8.57 -7.91
CA ALA A 211 -12.52 8.59 -6.56
C ALA A 211 -11.16 7.85 -6.47
N ASN A 212 -10.90 6.92 -7.40
CA ASN A 212 -9.63 6.20 -7.47
C ASN A 212 -8.45 7.15 -7.78
N PRO A 213 -8.34 7.84 -8.91
CA PRO A 213 -7.24 8.80 -9.11
C PRO A 213 -7.31 9.98 -8.13
N ALA A 214 -8.50 10.42 -7.74
CA ALA A 214 -8.66 11.55 -6.84
C ALA A 214 -7.97 11.34 -5.48
N VAL A 215 -8.08 10.15 -4.87
CA VAL A 215 -7.41 9.87 -3.60
C VAL A 215 -5.88 9.88 -3.73
N HIS A 216 -5.32 9.45 -4.84
CA HIS A 216 -3.89 9.51 -5.08
C HIS A 216 -3.40 10.94 -5.27
N LYS A 217 -4.20 11.78 -5.93
CA LYS A 217 -3.93 13.22 -6.06
C LYS A 217 -4.00 13.93 -4.72
N ALA A 218 -4.94 13.53 -3.86
CA ALA A 218 -5.14 14.15 -2.55
C ALA A 218 -4.20 13.62 -1.45
N THR A 219 -3.60 12.43 -1.61
CA THR A 219 -2.80 11.80 -0.56
C THR A 219 -1.43 11.35 -1.02
N THR A 220 -1.33 10.40 -1.93
CA THR A 220 -0.06 9.79 -2.37
C THR A 220 0.89 10.82 -2.99
N GLY A 221 0.38 11.71 -3.85
CA GLY A 221 1.15 12.79 -4.44
C GLY A 221 1.71 13.76 -3.39
N PRO A 222 0.87 14.35 -2.53
CA PRO A 222 1.32 15.21 -1.42
C PRO A 222 2.31 14.53 -0.47
N GLU A 223 2.11 13.26 -0.13
CA GLU A 223 3.03 12.50 0.72
C GLU A 223 4.43 12.42 0.07
N ILE A 224 4.51 12.01 -1.19
CA ILE A 224 5.79 11.93 -1.91
C ILE A 224 6.46 13.31 -2.01
N TRP A 225 5.70 14.35 -2.33
CA TRP A 225 6.20 15.71 -2.43
C TRP A 225 6.79 16.21 -1.12
N ASN A 226 6.05 16.03 -0.02
CA ASN A 226 6.47 16.48 1.31
C ASN A 226 7.65 15.66 1.84
N ASP A 227 7.63 14.33 1.66
CA ASP A 227 8.69 13.43 2.12
C ASP A 227 10.03 13.64 1.37
N THR A 228 9.97 14.23 0.18
CA THR A 228 11.15 14.58 -0.63
C THR A 228 11.53 16.06 -0.56
N ASP A 229 10.83 16.88 0.24
CA ASP A 229 10.96 18.36 0.22
C ASP A 229 10.86 18.94 -1.21
N GLY A 230 10.02 18.32 -2.06
CA GLY A 230 9.85 18.70 -3.47
C GLY A 230 10.98 18.29 -4.40
N ALA A 231 11.96 17.52 -3.95
CA ALA A 231 13.11 17.13 -4.75
C ALA A 231 12.84 16.02 -5.78
N VAL A 232 11.66 15.40 -5.77
CA VAL A 232 11.32 14.33 -6.72
C VAL A 232 11.45 14.81 -8.18
N ASP A 233 12.18 14.05 -9.01
CA ASP A 233 12.39 14.31 -10.43
C ASP A 233 11.68 13.28 -11.32
N ILE A 234 11.60 12.02 -10.86
CA ILE A 234 10.99 10.93 -11.63
C ILE A 234 10.10 10.11 -10.69
N PHE A 235 8.84 9.93 -11.07
CA PHE A 235 7.89 9.05 -10.40
C PHE A 235 7.60 7.81 -11.24
N VAL A 236 7.76 6.63 -10.66
CA VAL A 236 7.61 5.33 -11.33
C VAL A 236 6.52 4.52 -10.66
N ALA A 237 5.50 4.10 -11.39
CA ALA A 237 4.45 3.23 -10.85
C ALA A 237 3.87 2.29 -11.92
N GLY A 238 3.49 1.07 -11.50
CA GLY A 238 2.81 0.10 -12.33
C GLY A 238 1.36 0.47 -12.63
N VAL A 239 0.91 0.21 -13.86
CA VAL A 239 -0.45 0.50 -14.31
C VAL A 239 -1.33 -0.74 -14.20
N GLY A 240 -2.14 -0.81 -13.13
CA GLY A 240 -3.28 -1.73 -13.01
C GLY A 240 -4.57 -1.03 -13.42
N THR A 241 -5.16 -0.25 -12.52
CA THR A 241 -6.29 0.64 -12.83
C THR A 241 -5.85 1.99 -13.40
N GLY A 242 -4.58 2.35 -13.22
CA GLY A 242 -4.05 3.65 -13.66
C GLY A 242 -4.25 4.79 -12.65
N GLY A 243 -5.07 4.61 -11.61
CA GLY A 243 -5.36 5.67 -10.65
C GLY A 243 -4.14 6.23 -9.92
N THR A 244 -3.19 5.37 -9.55
CA THR A 244 -1.93 5.78 -8.91
C THR A 244 -1.09 6.69 -9.81
N VAL A 245 -0.86 6.26 -11.06
CA VAL A 245 -0.09 7.05 -12.05
C VAL A 245 -0.78 8.37 -12.35
N THR A 246 -2.10 8.33 -12.56
CA THR A 246 -2.92 9.51 -12.85
C THR A 246 -2.88 10.50 -11.70
N GLY A 247 -3.40 10.12 -10.54
CA GLY A 247 -3.58 11.07 -9.43
C GLY A 247 -2.26 11.59 -8.87
N THR A 248 -1.27 10.71 -8.66
CA THR A 248 0.05 11.11 -8.17
C THR A 248 0.76 11.97 -9.22
N GLY A 249 0.74 11.55 -10.49
CA GLY A 249 1.38 12.28 -11.57
C GLY A 249 0.79 13.68 -11.76
N GLU A 250 -0.54 13.81 -11.72
CA GLU A 250 -1.21 15.11 -11.81
C GLU A 250 -0.77 16.04 -10.69
N PHE A 251 -0.78 15.57 -9.44
CA PHE A 251 -0.35 16.38 -8.31
C PHE A 251 1.13 16.81 -8.46
N LEU A 252 2.03 15.87 -8.75
CA LEU A 252 3.46 16.17 -8.85
C LEU A 252 3.76 17.17 -9.98
N LYS A 253 3.11 17.03 -11.14
CA LYS A 253 3.28 17.96 -12.26
C LYS A 253 2.62 19.32 -12.00
N GLU A 254 1.59 19.40 -11.17
CA GLU A 254 1.04 20.69 -10.70
C GLU A 254 2.04 21.44 -9.80
N GLN A 255 2.85 20.71 -9.00
CA GLN A 255 3.87 21.33 -8.15
C GLN A 255 5.15 21.65 -8.93
N LYS A 256 5.59 20.72 -9.81
CA LYS A 256 6.83 20.81 -10.59
C LYS A 256 6.58 20.19 -11.97
N PRO A 257 6.27 20.99 -13.00
CA PRO A 257 5.93 20.50 -14.35
C PRO A 257 6.99 19.59 -14.98
N GLU A 258 8.25 19.72 -14.57
CA GLU A 258 9.40 18.95 -15.07
C GLU A 258 9.47 17.53 -14.51
N VAL A 259 8.66 17.17 -13.48
CA VAL A 259 8.62 15.81 -12.96
C VAL A 259 8.23 14.85 -14.09
N LYS A 260 9.07 13.86 -14.32
CA LYS A 260 8.77 12.78 -15.26
C LYS A 260 7.94 11.70 -14.57
N VAL A 261 6.86 11.30 -15.21
CA VAL A 261 5.99 10.21 -14.77
C VAL A 261 6.22 9.02 -15.69
N VAL A 262 6.61 7.88 -15.13
CA VAL A 262 6.88 6.65 -15.87
C VAL A 262 5.83 5.59 -15.51
N ALA A 263 5.08 5.18 -16.51
CA ALA A 263 4.06 4.13 -16.42
C ALA A 263 4.67 2.76 -16.72
N VAL A 264 4.58 1.82 -15.78
CA VAL A 264 5.14 0.47 -15.95
C VAL A 264 4.05 -0.50 -16.36
N GLU A 265 4.30 -1.26 -17.42
CA GLU A 265 3.41 -2.31 -17.93
C GLU A 265 4.17 -3.64 -18.15
N PRO A 266 3.47 -4.81 -18.20
CA PRO A 266 4.11 -6.06 -18.58
C PRO A 266 4.51 -6.05 -20.06
N ALA A 267 5.75 -6.44 -20.38
CA ALA A 267 6.25 -6.47 -21.76
C ALA A 267 5.49 -7.45 -22.68
N SER A 268 4.86 -8.48 -22.11
CA SER A 268 4.00 -9.41 -22.86
C SER A 268 2.53 -8.97 -22.93
N SER A 269 2.18 -7.81 -22.35
CA SER A 269 0.85 -7.20 -22.41
C SER A 269 0.99 -5.68 -22.57
N PRO A 270 1.61 -5.21 -23.66
CA PRO A 270 2.01 -3.82 -23.87
C PRO A 270 0.84 -2.97 -24.36
N VAL A 271 -0.21 -2.86 -23.52
CA VAL A 271 -1.46 -2.15 -23.85
C VAL A 271 -1.23 -0.66 -24.06
N LEU A 272 -0.35 -0.07 -23.25
CA LEU A 272 -0.11 1.39 -23.29
C LEU A 272 0.84 1.77 -24.43
N SER A 273 1.86 0.96 -24.71
CA SER A 273 2.86 1.24 -25.75
C SER A 273 2.48 0.68 -27.11
N GLU A 274 1.82 -0.49 -27.19
CA GLU A 274 1.55 -1.18 -28.45
C GLU A 274 0.06 -1.46 -28.74
N GLY A 275 -0.82 -1.15 -27.79
CA GLY A 275 -2.28 -1.23 -27.97
C GLY A 275 -2.87 -2.64 -27.88
N HIS A 276 -2.12 -3.64 -27.43
CA HIS A 276 -2.65 -5.01 -27.31
C HIS A 276 -2.33 -5.66 -25.95
N GLY A 277 -3.26 -6.44 -25.43
CA GLY A 277 -3.07 -7.22 -24.21
C GLY A 277 -2.55 -8.63 -24.51
N GLY A 278 -1.90 -9.24 -23.52
CA GLY A 278 -1.40 -10.60 -23.58
C GLY A 278 -1.27 -11.26 -22.21
N PRO A 279 -1.01 -12.57 -22.15
CA PRO A 279 -0.81 -13.26 -20.88
C PRO A 279 0.53 -12.89 -20.26
N HIS A 280 0.51 -12.62 -18.94
CA HIS A 280 1.71 -12.29 -18.15
C HIS A 280 1.61 -12.82 -16.72
N LYS A 281 2.74 -12.80 -15.98
CA LYS A 281 2.82 -13.28 -14.59
C LYS A 281 2.93 -12.14 -13.57
N ILE A 282 2.96 -10.87 -14.00
CA ILE A 282 3.09 -9.70 -13.11
C ILE A 282 1.70 -9.36 -12.54
N GLN A 283 1.32 -10.02 -11.46
CA GLN A 283 0.02 -9.79 -10.80
C GLN A 283 -0.08 -8.37 -10.26
N GLY A 284 -1.26 -7.74 -10.44
CA GLY A 284 -1.57 -6.40 -9.91
C GLY A 284 -1.49 -5.27 -10.93
N ILE A 285 -0.86 -5.49 -12.09
CA ILE A 285 -0.81 -4.56 -13.23
C ILE A 285 -1.19 -5.26 -14.52
N GLY A 286 -1.30 -4.52 -15.62
CA GLY A 286 -1.56 -5.11 -16.94
C GLY A 286 -2.97 -5.67 -17.09
N ALA A 287 -4.00 -4.84 -16.97
CA ALA A 287 -5.41 -5.27 -17.04
C ALA A 287 -5.85 -5.82 -18.41
N GLY A 288 -5.02 -5.64 -19.45
CA GLY A 288 -5.31 -6.08 -20.83
C GLY A 288 -6.15 -5.07 -21.64
N PHE A 289 -6.44 -3.93 -21.06
CA PHE A 289 -7.13 -2.79 -21.69
C PHE A 289 -6.68 -1.48 -21.04
N VAL A 290 -6.94 -0.34 -21.69
CA VAL A 290 -6.70 0.99 -21.12
C VAL A 290 -7.87 1.34 -20.18
N PRO A 291 -7.61 1.50 -18.85
CA PRO A 291 -8.67 1.85 -17.90
C PRO A 291 -9.22 3.26 -18.14
N GLU A 292 -10.51 3.48 -17.87
CA GLU A 292 -11.16 4.78 -18.07
C GLU A 292 -10.59 5.86 -17.12
N VAL A 293 -10.22 5.49 -15.90
CA VAL A 293 -9.62 6.42 -14.91
C VAL A 293 -8.15 6.75 -15.18
N LEU A 294 -7.53 6.13 -16.19
CA LEU A 294 -6.15 6.44 -16.57
C LEU A 294 -6.09 7.67 -17.46
N ASN A 295 -5.47 8.73 -16.98
CA ASN A 295 -5.09 9.87 -17.82
C ASN A 295 -3.86 9.50 -18.67
N THR A 296 -4.09 9.12 -19.93
CA THR A 296 -3.02 8.70 -20.86
C THR A 296 -2.07 9.81 -21.28
N LYS A 297 -2.32 11.07 -20.87
CA LYS A 297 -1.47 12.23 -21.15
C LYS A 297 -0.56 12.60 -19.99
N ILE A 298 -0.69 11.90 -18.83
CA ILE A 298 0.05 12.27 -17.63
C ILE A 298 1.46 11.70 -17.59
N TYR A 299 1.67 10.54 -18.15
CA TYR A 299 2.99 9.89 -18.18
C TYR A 299 3.80 10.33 -19.40
N ASP A 300 5.11 10.46 -19.20
CA ASP A 300 6.09 10.87 -20.20
C ASP A 300 6.74 9.67 -20.89
N GLU A 301 6.75 8.51 -20.20
CA GLU A 301 7.37 7.28 -20.70
C GLU A 301 6.53 6.08 -20.24
N VAL A 302 6.42 5.08 -21.13
CA VAL A 302 5.92 3.75 -20.78
C VAL A 302 7.11 2.80 -20.74
N PHE A 303 7.28 2.09 -19.62
CA PHE A 303 8.38 1.15 -19.41
C PHE A 303 7.86 -0.27 -19.36
N PRO A 304 8.05 -1.08 -20.42
CA PRO A 304 7.66 -2.49 -20.43
C PRO A 304 8.65 -3.34 -19.63
N VAL A 305 8.15 -4.22 -18.74
CA VAL A 305 8.97 -5.09 -17.88
C VAL A 305 8.67 -6.57 -18.14
N GLN A 306 9.72 -7.37 -18.26
CA GLN A 306 9.60 -8.83 -18.39
C GLN A 306 9.25 -9.46 -17.02
N ASN A 307 8.57 -10.62 -17.06
CA ASN A 307 8.21 -11.34 -15.83
C ASN A 307 9.45 -11.67 -14.95
N GLN A 308 10.53 -12.11 -15.60
CA GLN A 308 11.78 -12.50 -14.92
C GLN A 308 12.44 -11.29 -14.23
N ASP A 309 12.43 -10.12 -14.88
CA ASP A 309 13.04 -8.90 -14.33
C ASP A 309 12.27 -8.42 -13.10
N ALA A 310 10.93 -8.50 -13.14
CA ALA A 310 10.10 -8.21 -11.98
C ALA A 310 10.40 -9.13 -10.79
N PHE A 311 10.55 -10.45 -11.04
CA PHE A 311 10.90 -11.41 -9.99
C PHE A 311 12.32 -11.17 -9.45
N ALA A 312 13.29 -10.95 -10.33
CA ALA A 312 14.68 -10.72 -9.96
C ALA A 312 14.83 -9.44 -9.10
N ALA A 313 14.17 -8.35 -9.49
CA ALA A 313 14.20 -7.10 -8.75
C ALA A 313 13.57 -7.24 -7.36
N ALA A 314 12.43 -7.91 -7.23
CA ALA A 314 11.80 -8.17 -5.92
C ALA A 314 12.68 -9.03 -5.01
N LYS A 315 13.31 -10.09 -5.55
CA LYS A 315 14.27 -10.93 -4.82
C LYS A 315 15.53 -10.13 -4.40
N LEU A 316 16.03 -9.27 -5.28
CA LEU A 316 17.20 -8.45 -5.02
C LEU A 316 16.91 -7.46 -3.88
N LEU A 317 15.76 -6.80 -3.91
CA LEU A 317 15.34 -5.89 -2.84
C LEU A 317 15.29 -6.59 -1.47
N ALA A 318 14.68 -7.77 -1.43
CA ALA A 318 14.62 -8.56 -0.19
C ALA A 318 16.00 -8.91 0.35
N LYS A 319 16.94 -9.29 -0.55
CA LYS A 319 18.32 -9.67 -0.17
C LYS A 319 19.19 -8.48 0.26
N LYS A 320 18.98 -7.29 -0.31
CA LYS A 320 19.86 -6.14 -0.11
C LYS A 320 19.32 -5.14 0.90
N GLU A 321 18.02 -4.87 0.87
CA GLU A 321 17.38 -3.90 1.76
C GLU A 321 16.54 -4.54 2.89
N GLY A 322 16.36 -5.87 2.88
CA GLY A 322 15.51 -6.55 3.84
C GLY A 322 14.01 -6.28 3.65
N VAL A 323 13.61 -5.81 2.47
CA VAL A 323 12.24 -5.43 2.13
C VAL A 323 11.64 -6.43 1.16
N SER A 324 10.71 -7.27 1.64
CA SER A 324 9.99 -8.25 0.81
C SER A 324 8.76 -7.63 0.19
N VAL A 325 8.69 -7.63 -1.14
CA VAL A 325 7.62 -6.98 -1.91
C VAL A 325 6.98 -7.91 -2.93
N GLY A 326 5.80 -7.53 -3.42
CA GLY A 326 5.08 -8.28 -4.44
C GLY A 326 5.65 -8.14 -5.85
N ILE A 327 5.08 -8.88 -6.80
CA ILE A 327 5.60 -8.98 -8.17
C ILE A 327 5.53 -7.64 -8.90
N SER A 328 4.42 -6.91 -8.79
CA SER A 328 4.29 -5.58 -9.43
C SER A 328 5.19 -4.53 -8.77
N SER A 329 5.51 -4.69 -7.49
CA SER A 329 6.52 -3.87 -6.81
C SER A 329 7.92 -4.12 -7.41
N GLY A 330 8.26 -5.38 -7.68
CA GLY A 330 9.48 -5.75 -8.38
C GLY A 330 9.56 -5.16 -9.79
N ALA A 331 8.43 -5.11 -10.51
CA ALA A 331 8.38 -4.48 -11.83
C ALA A 331 8.65 -2.96 -11.75
N ALA A 332 8.01 -2.26 -10.82
CA ALA A 332 8.24 -0.83 -10.60
C ALA A 332 9.69 -0.55 -10.18
N LEU A 333 10.25 -1.38 -9.30
CA LEU A 333 11.65 -1.29 -8.88
C LEU A 333 12.61 -1.52 -10.04
N HIS A 334 12.40 -2.55 -10.87
CA HIS A 334 13.23 -2.81 -12.04
C HIS A 334 13.27 -1.58 -12.96
N ALA A 335 12.12 -1.04 -13.32
CA ALA A 335 12.04 0.16 -14.15
C ALA A 335 12.79 1.35 -13.52
N ALA A 336 12.62 1.58 -12.21
CA ALA A 336 13.30 2.66 -11.50
C ALA A 336 14.82 2.48 -11.47
N VAL A 337 15.32 1.25 -11.28
CA VAL A 337 16.75 0.93 -11.34
C VAL A 337 17.32 1.18 -12.74
N GLU A 338 16.63 0.74 -13.79
CA GLU A 338 17.10 0.98 -15.16
C GLU A 338 17.09 2.48 -15.53
N LEU A 339 16.11 3.22 -15.03
CA LEU A 339 16.11 4.70 -15.16
C LEU A 339 17.28 5.33 -14.38
N ALA A 340 17.59 4.83 -13.18
CA ALA A 340 18.69 5.33 -12.35
C ALA A 340 20.08 5.08 -12.96
N LYS A 341 20.22 4.07 -13.81
CA LYS A 341 21.47 3.79 -14.56
C LYS A 341 21.70 4.71 -15.76
N ARG A 342 20.67 5.43 -16.21
CA ARG A 342 20.80 6.32 -17.38
C ARG A 342 21.66 7.54 -17.03
N PRO A 343 22.66 7.90 -17.85
CA PRO A 343 23.55 9.03 -17.55
C PRO A 343 22.83 10.36 -17.35
N GLU A 344 21.74 10.59 -18.09
CA GLU A 344 20.91 11.81 -18.00
C GLU A 344 20.14 11.93 -16.68
N ASN A 345 20.10 10.85 -15.89
CA ASN A 345 19.44 10.82 -14.60
C ASN A 345 20.41 10.88 -13.42
N LYS A 346 21.70 11.12 -13.69
CA LYS A 346 22.70 11.34 -12.63
C LYS A 346 22.28 12.49 -11.71
N GLY A 347 22.31 12.25 -10.40
CA GLY A 347 21.94 13.22 -9.36
C GLY A 347 20.44 13.45 -9.20
N LYS A 348 19.57 12.79 -9.99
CA LYS A 348 18.12 12.92 -9.87
C LYS A 348 17.56 12.05 -8.74
N VAL A 349 16.41 12.46 -8.23
CA VAL A 349 15.62 11.73 -7.23
C VAL A 349 14.50 10.97 -7.94
N ILE A 350 14.58 9.63 -7.87
CA ILE A 350 13.63 8.70 -8.49
C ILE A 350 12.81 8.03 -7.40
N VAL A 351 11.49 8.15 -7.46
CA VAL A 351 10.55 7.53 -6.53
C VAL A 351 9.83 6.39 -7.22
N ALA A 352 10.02 5.15 -6.73
CA ALA A 352 9.25 3.99 -7.15
C ALA A 352 8.15 3.66 -6.14
N LEU A 353 6.89 3.56 -6.58
CA LEU A 353 5.81 3.11 -5.73
C LEU A 353 5.73 1.59 -5.75
N LEU A 354 5.85 0.97 -4.57
CA LEU A 354 5.81 -0.48 -4.34
C LEU A 354 4.46 -0.87 -3.72
N PRO A 355 3.53 -1.43 -4.52
CA PRO A 355 2.11 -1.54 -4.16
C PRO A 355 1.79 -2.44 -2.97
N ASP A 356 2.53 -3.54 -2.75
CA ASP A 356 2.22 -4.54 -1.72
C ASP A 356 3.43 -5.36 -1.28
N SER A 357 3.25 -6.19 -0.22
CA SER A 357 4.29 -7.08 0.30
C SER A 357 4.39 -8.40 -0.46
N GLY A 358 5.53 -9.10 -0.27
CA GLY A 358 5.78 -10.44 -0.81
C GLY A 358 4.91 -11.54 -0.22
N ASP A 359 4.35 -11.34 0.96
CA ASP A 359 3.59 -12.36 1.73
C ASP A 359 2.40 -12.95 0.97
N ARG A 360 1.86 -12.19 0.02
CA ARG A 360 0.73 -12.62 -0.82
C ARG A 360 1.12 -13.53 -1.99
N TYR A 361 2.42 -13.83 -2.14
CA TYR A 361 2.97 -14.47 -3.34
C TYR A 361 3.79 -15.73 -3.06
N TYR A 362 3.80 -16.27 -1.83
CA TYR A 362 4.62 -17.44 -1.44
C TYR A 362 4.42 -18.67 -2.33
N SER A 363 3.22 -18.91 -2.84
CA SER A 363 2.91 -20.00 -3.76
C SER A 363 3.11 -19.63 -5.25
N THR A 364 3.79 -18.51 -5.55
CA THR A 364 4.06 -18.08 -6.94
C THR A 364 5.51 -18.31 -7.33
N PRO A 365 5.83 -18.22 -8.65
CA PRO A 365 7.21 -18.29 -9.14
C PRO A 365 8.17 -17.28 -8.50
N LEU A 366 7.67 -16.20 -7.91
CA LEU A 366 8.51 -15.28 -7.14
C LEU A 366 9.29 -15.99 -6.02
N PHE A 367 8.69 -16.99 -5.36
CA PHE A 367 9.31 -17.71 -4.24
C PHE A 367 9.61 -19.18 -4.55
N THR A 368 8.91 -19.79 -5.51
CA THR A 368 9.04 -21.22 -5.81
C THR A 368 10.06 -21.55 -6.90
N GLU A 369 10.42 -20.57 -7.73
CA GLU A 369 11.48 -20.73 -8.74
C GLU A 369 12.79 -20.13 -8.18
N ALA A 370 13.86 -20.94 -8.21
CA ALA A 370 15.19 -20.58 -7.70
C ALA A 370 15.85 -19.47 -8.53
#